data_e91208af390c939c45a58bcb38c57551
#
_entry.id   e91208af390c939c45a58bcb38c57551
#
_cell.length_a   1.000
_cell.length_b   1.000
_cell.length_c   1.000
_cell.angle_alpha   90.00
_cell.angle_beta   90.00
_cell.angle_gamma   90.00
#
_symmetry.space_group_name_H-M   'P 1'
#
loop_
_entity.id
_entity.type
_entity.pdbx_description
1 polymer ?
#
loop_
_entity_poly.entity_id
_entity_poly.type
_entity_poly.pdbx_seq_one_letter_code
_entity_poly.pdbx_strand_id
1 'polypeptide(L)'
;MRRAPKDTEESAVRITRRGLILGGAQLGFMGLLAARMRYMQVDQADAFRLLAEENRINMRLIAPARGLIFDRNGVALAENEQNYRIVIVREDAGDVEAAIAKLRTLVKLDDAEVDRALKEIERRSSFVPVTIADRLSWEDVAKVAVNAPALPGVTPEVGLSRHYPMQGDFAHVIGYVGPVSDYDLSKLEDPDPLLQIPKFQIGKSGVEAKAETQLRGQAGTKRIEVNAVGRVMRELGRQEGKSGDTLQLTIDHRLQAFTQARLAGESASAVVMDVHTGDLMAIASAPSFDPNKFVRGISVADYRVLTEDDHRPLANKTVQGLYPPGSTFKMVTALAAAEAGVMTSGETIYCPGYKEIGGRRFHCWKRSGHGRVNLENSLRDSCDVFYYDLALKVGIEKIADMGRRLGLGTAPDVPMSAVTDGLIPDKDWKRRERGAEWRIGDTVNASIGQGYVLTSPLQQAVMVEHSTIPLYLTALFSIANGSEVAAATIHSVVIEEMLHAALAYVRDDDDDDAKHRPLRGSRSIA
;
A
#
# COMPACT_ATOMS: atom_id res chain seq x y z
N MET A 1 -26.36 -86.93 -32.95
CA MET A 1 -27.64 -87.09 -32.24
C MET A 1 -28.64 -86.07 -32.77
N ARG A 2 -29.70 -86.53 -33.46
CA ARG A 2 -30.81 -85.64 -33.89
C ARG A 2 -31.71 -85.44 -32.68
N ARG A 3 -31.89 -84.20 -32.23
CA ARG A 3 -32.83 -83.82 -31.15
C ARG A 3 -34.25 -84.18 -31.59
N ALA A 4 -35.02 -84.73 -30.64
CA ALA A 4 -36.41 -85.13 -30.90
C ALA A 4 -37.26 -83.87 -31.25
N PRO A 5 -38.28 -84.03 -32.16
CA PRO A 5 -39.10 -82.88 -32.60
C PRO A 5 -39.77 -82.11 -31.47
N LYS A 6 -40.15 -82.75 -30.35
CA LYS A 6 -40.74 -82.11 -29.16
C LYS A 6 -39.77 -81.14 -28.43
N ASP A 7 -38.50 -81.48 -28.38
CA ASP A 7 -37.50 -80.62 -27.71
C ASP A 7 -37.24 -79.30 -28.47
N THR A 8 -37.43 -79.35 -29.81
CA THR A 8 -37.28 -78.17 -30.68
C THR A 8 -38.49 -77.25 -30.59
N GLU A 9 -39.72 -77.79 -30.46
CA GLU A 9 -40.93 -77.00 -30.28
C GLU A 9 -40.97 -76.34 -28.89
N GLU A 10 -40.65 -77.06 -27.78
CA GLU A 10 -40.56 -76.46 -26.44
C GLU A 10 -39.46 -75.43 -26.36
N SER A 11 -38.32 -75.62 -26.98
CA SER A 11 -37.25 -74.63 -27.06
C SER A 11 -37.68 -73.36 -27.85
N ALA A 12 -38.39 -73.58 -28.97
CA ALA A 12 -38.90 -72.43 -29.77
C ALA A 12 -39.94 -71.61 -28.99
N VAL A 13 -40.85 -72.29 -28.27
CA VAL A 13 -41.81 -71.56 -27.37
C VAL A 13 -41.14 -70.82 -26.24
N ARG A 14 -40.13 -71.38 -25.62
CA ARG A 14 -39.36 -70.73 -24.58
C ARG A 14 -38.56 -69.50 -25.10
N ILE A 15 -37.96 -69.67 -26.30
CA ILE A 15 -37.24 -68.54 -26.97
C ILE A 15 -38.23 -67.42 -27.32
N THR A 16 -39.42 -67.75 -27.82
CA THR A 16 -40.46 -66.77 -28.18
C THR A 16 -40.98 -66.03 -26.95
N ARG A 17 -41.22 -66.76 -25.84
CA ARG A 17 -41.60 -66.12 -24.57
C ARG A 17 -40.52 -65.16 -24.06
N ARG A 18 -39.26 -65.55 -24.07
CA ARG A 18 -38.13 -64.65 -23.69
C ARG A 18 -38.00 -63.49 -24.65
N GLY A 19 -38.19 -63.72 -25.94
CA GLY A 19 -38.19 -62.66 -26.94
C GLY A 19 -39.32 -61.66 -26.76
N LEU A 20 -40.55 -62.13 -26.39
CA LEU A 20 -41.68 -61.27 -26.09
C LEU A 20 -41.44 -60.43 -24.80
N ILE A 21 -40.85 -61.00 -23.75
CA ILE A 21 -40.52 -60.27 -22.53
C ILE A 21 -39.45 -59.23 -22.81
N LEU A 22 -38.38 -59.58 -23.52
CA LEU A 22 -37.31 -58.63 -23.88
C LEU A 22 -37.82 -57.55 -24.82
N GLY A 23 -38.61 -57.89 -25.83
CA GLY A 23 -39.24 -56.96 -26.74
C GLY A 23 -40.23 -56.02 -26.04
N GLY A 24 -41.04 -56.56 -25.10
CA GLY A 24 -41.94 -55.80 -24.26
C GLY A 24 -41.19 -54.86 -23.33
N ALA A 25 -40.12 -55.28 -22.69
CA ALA A 25 -39.26 -54.47 -21.86
C ALA A 25 -38.58 -53.35 -22.68
N GLN A 26 -38.12 -53.66 -23.88
CA GLN A 26 -37.50 -52.67 -24.77
C GLN A 26 -38.51 -51.63 -25.27
N LEU A 27 -39.74 -52.07 -25.64
CA LEU A 27 -40.81 -51.15 -26.00
C LEU A 27 -41.25 -50.27 -24.81
N GLY A 28 -41.34 -50.85 -23.60
CA GLY A 28 -41.63 -50.10 -22.36
C GLY A 28 -40.57 -49.07 -22.08
N PHE A 29 -39.28 -49.43 -22.23
CA PHE A 29 -38.16 -48.50 -22.08
C PHE A 29 -38.18 -47.38 -23.14
N MET A 30 -38.42 -47.71 -24.40
CA MET A 30 -38.59 -46.74 -25.48
C MET A 30 -39.80 -45.83 -25.24
N GLY A 31 -40.93 -46.36 -24.75
CA GLY A 31 -42.08 -45.58 -24.35
C GLY A 31 -41.76 -44.60 -23.22
N LEU A 32 -41.03 -45.03 -22.22
CA LEU A 32 -40.54 -44.17 -21.11
C LEU A 32 -39.63 -43.08 -21.62
N LEU A 33 -38.69 -43.39 -22.51
CA LEU A 33 -37.80 -42.40 -23.13
C LEU A 33 -38.60 -41.41 -23.99
N ALA A 34 -39.54 -41.88 -24.80
CA ALA A 34 -40.39 -41.02 -25.61
C ALA A 34 -41.28 -40.08 -24.75
N ALA A 35 -41.84 -40.61 -23.66
CA ALA A 35 -42.59 -39.80 -22.69
C ALA A 35 -41.67 -38.75 -22.01
N ARG A 36 -40.45 -39.12 -21.64
CA ARG A 36 -39.47 -38.21 -21.09
C ARG A 36 -39.02 -37.14 -22.08
N MET A 37 -38.79 -37.54 -23.33
CA MET A 37 -38.48 -36.60 -24.42
C MET A 37 -39.64 -35.63 -24.68
N ARG A 38 -40.88 -36.12 -24.74
CA ARG A 38 -42.05 -35.27 -24.87
C ARG A 38 -42.14 -34.26 -23.71
N TYR A 39 -42.00 -34.74 -22.47
CA TYR A 39 -42.02 -33.88 -21.28
C TYR A 39 -40.98 -32.75 -21.36
N MET A 40 -39.73 -33.08 -21.76
CA MET A 40 -38.68 -32.05 -21.85
C MET A 40 -38.83 -31.15 -23.09
N GLN A 41 -39.32 -31.69 -24.23
CA GLN A 41 -39.35 -30.93 -25.49
C GLN A 41 -40.67 -30.23 -25.78
N VAL A 42 -41.78 -30.63 -25.14
CA VAL A 42 -43.10 -30.05 -25.35
C VAL A 42 -43.65 -29.44 -24.09
N ASP A 43 -43.75 -30.21 -23.00
CA ASP A 43 -44.46 -29.75 -21.80
C ASP A 43 -43.61 -28.75 -20.99
N GLN A 44 -42.27 -28.89 -21.03
CA GLN A 44 -41.33 -27.97 -20.37
C GLN A 44 -40.32 -27.36 -21.36
N ALA A 45 -40.67 -27.28 -22.63
CA ALA A 45 -39.77 -26.80 -23.68
C ALA A 45 -39.18 -25.40 -23.38
N ASP A 46 -40.02 -24.48 -22.90
CA ASP A 46 -39.61 -23.10 -22.61
C ASP A 46 -38.65 -23.03 -21.39
N ALA A 47 -38.92 -23.82 -20.33
CA ALA A 47 -38.05 -23.89 -19.17
C ALA A 47 -36.68 -24.51 -19.51
N PHE A 48 -36.65 -25.61 -20.26
CA PHE A 48 -35.39 -26.22 -20.71
C PHE A 48 -34.67 -25.40 -21.78
N ARG A 49 -35.39 -24.63 -22.60
CA ARG A 49 -34.78 -23.65 -23.50
C ARG A 49 -34.10 -22.52 -22.71
N LEU A 50 -34.80 -21.96 -21.73
CA LEU A 50 -34.24 -20.91 -20.86
C LEU A 50 -32.99 -21.40 -20.15
N LEU A 51 -33.03 -22.58 -19.53
CA LEU A 51 -31.87 -23.21 -18.88
C LEU A 51 -30.71 -23.52 -19.88
N ALA A 52 -31.04 -23.93 -21.11
CA ALA A 52 -30.05 -24.15 -22.14
C ALA A 52 -29.43 -22.83 -22.64
N GLU A 53 -30.23 -21.78 -22.74
CA GLU A 53 -29.75 -20.44 -23.07
C GLU A 53 -28.91 -19.83 -21.94
N GLU A 54 -29.33 -19.95 -20.68
CA GLU A 54 -28.54 -19.55 -19.52
C GLU A 54 -27.20 -20.28 -19.42
N ASN A 55 -27.17 -21.60 -19.66
CA ASN A 55 -25.93 -22.36 -19.67
C ASN A 55 -25.04 -22.08 -20.89
N ARG A 56 -25.59 -21.54 -21.97
CA ARG A 56 -24.86 -21.18 -23.19
C ARG A 56 -24.25 -19.78 -23.12
N ILE A 57 -24.88 -18.88 -22.37
CA ILE A 57 -24.43 -17.48 -22.22
C ILE A 57 -23.71 -17.34 -20.89
N ASN A 58 -22.45 -16.96 -20.97
CA ASN A 58 -21.62 -16.66 -19.78
C ASN A 58 -21.29 -15.16 -19.76
N MET A 59 -21.37 -14.56 -18.58
CA MET A 59 -20.93 -13.18 -18.36
C MET A 59 -19.51 -13.21 -17.79
N ARG A 60 -18.59 -12.53 -18.46
CA ARG A 60 -17.22 -12.31 -17.97
C ARG A 60 -17.02 -10.84 -17.66
N LEU A 61 -16.34 -10.59 -16.56
CA LEU A 61 -15.93 -9.24 -16.20
C LEU A 61 -14.75 -8.79 -17.05
N ILE A 62 -14.75 -7.49 -17.38
CA ILE A 62 -13.63 -6.81 -18.03
C ILE A 62 -13.01 -5.91 -16.98
N ALA A 63 -11.71 -6.10 -16.71
CA ALA A 63 -10.98 -5.24 -15.80
C ALA A 63 -10.91 -3.81 -16.37
N PRO A 64 -11.31 -2.78 -15.61
CA PRO A 64 -11.17 -1.40 -16.02
C PRO A 64 -9.69 -0.95 -15.99
N ALA A 65 -9.37 0.14 -16.67
CA ALA A 65 -8.08 0.78 -16.50
C ALA A 65 -8.01 1.42 -15.11
N ARG A 66 -6.86 1.22 -14.44
CA ARG A 66 -6.62 1.82 -13.12
C ARG A 66 -6.42 3.32 -13.26
N GLY A 67 -6.92 4.12 -12.32
CA GLY A 67 -6.75 5.58 -12.27
C GLY A 67 -5.28 6.00 -12.23
N LEU A 68 -4.96 7.14 -12.80
CA LEU A 68 -3.61 7.69 -12.83
C LEU A 68 -3.31 8.48 -11.55
N ILE A 69 -2.02 8.60 -11.20
CA ILE A 69 -1.60 9.42 -10.06
C ILE A 69 -0.57 10.42 -10.56
N PHE A 70 -0.82 11.69 -10.27
CA PHE A 70 0.04 12.80 -10.68
C PHE A 70 0.59 13.54 -9.45
N ASP A 71 1.73 14.22 -9.66
CA ASP A 71 2.25 15.21 -8.73
C ASP A 71 1.44 16.52 -8.82
N ARG A 72 1.78 17.52 -7.98
CA ARG A 72 1.13 18.83 -8.00
C ARG A 72 1.26 19.59 -9.33
N ASN A 73 2.24 19.25 -10.16
CA ASN A 73 2.54 19.89 -11.45
C ASN A 73 1.96 19.09 -12.64
N GLY A 74 1.24 18.00 -12.40
CA GLY A 74 0.68 17.15 -13.44
C GLY A 74 1.69 16.16 -14.04
N VAL A 75 2.81 15.90 -13.38
CA VAL A 75 3.78 14.88 -13.79
C VAL A 75 3.30 13.51 -13.29
N ALA A 76 3.29 12.51 -14.17
CA ALA A 76 2.82 11.18 -13.86
C ALA A 76 3.75 10.49 -12.83
N LEU A 77 3.18 10.04 -11.72
CA LEU A 77 3.84 9.26 -10.67
C LEU A 77 3.48 7.78 -10.75
N ALA A 78 2.28 7.49 -11.23
CA ALA A 78 1.83 6.14 -11.53
C ALA A 78 0.90 6.16 -12.75
N GLU A 79 1.23 5.36 -13.75
CA GLU A 79 0.54 5.29 -15.02
C GLU A 79 0.29 3.84 -15.46
N ASN A 80 -0.41 3.65 -16.57
CA ASN A 80 -0.68 2.33 -17.12
C ASN A 80 0.04 2.22 -18.47
N GLU A 81 1.01 1.33 -18.56
CA GLU A 81 1.71 1.02 -19.79
C GLU A 81 1.08 -0.17 -20.51
N GLN A 82 1.22 -0.18 -21.83
CA GLN A 82 0.87 -1.35 -22.62
C GLN A 82 1.79 -2.52 -22.27
N ASN A 83 1.18 -3.62 -21.93
CA ASN A 83 1.87 -4.84 -21.58
C ASN A 83 1.64 -5.90 -22.66
N TYR A 84 2.65 -6.20 -23.40
CA TYR A 84 2.63 -7.22 -24.43
C TYR A 84 2.98 -8.57 -23.84
N ARG A 85 2.09 -9.56 -24.05
CA ARG A 85 2.26 -10.92 -23.58
C ARG A 85 1.96 -11.93 -24.69
N ILE A 86 2.51 -13.11 -24.57
CA ILE A 86 2.22 -14.24 -25.45
C ILE A 86 1.46 -15.28 -24.65
N VAL A 87 0.31 -15.67 -25.16
CA VAL A 87 -0.52 -16.75 -24.61
C VAL A 87 -0.53 -17.94 -25.55
N ILE A 88 -0.68 -19.15 -24.98
CA ILE A 88 -0.87 -20.40 -25.74
C ILE A 88 -2.18 -21.05 -25.32
N VAL A 89 -2.91 -21.58 -26.30
CA VAL A 89 -4.07 -22.43 -26.11
C VAL A 89 -3.67 -23.84 -26.51
N ARG A 90 -3.63 -24.78 -25.53
CA ARG A 90 -3.14 -26.16 -25.72
C ARG A 90 -3.88 -26.90 -26.83
N GLU A 91 -5.20 -26.73 -26.90
CA GLU A 91 -6.04 -27.40 -27.92
C GLU A 91 -5.66 -26.99 -29.34
N ASP A 92 -5.37 -25.70 -29.55
CA ASP A 92 -5.04 -25.13 -30.83
C ASP A 92 -3.55 -25.35 -31.19
N ALA A 93 -2.69 -25.49 -30.19
CA ALA A 93 -1.26 -25.72 -30.36
C ALA A 93 -0.95 -27.18 -30.77
N GLY A 94 -1.76 -28.11 -30.32
CA GLY A 94 -1.50 -29.55 -30.49
C GLY A 94 -0.28 -30.00 -29.66
N ASP A 95 0.92 -29.76 -30.19
CA ASP A 95 2.18 -29.99 -29.46
C ASP A 95 2.72 -28.69 -28.85
N VAL A 96 2.51 -28.55 -27.56
CA VAL A 96 2.89 -27.34 -26.79
C VAL A 96 4.42 -27.20 -26.73
N GLU A 97 5.16 -28.29 -26.55
CA GLU A 97 6.61 -28.25 -26.44
C GLU A 97 7.27 -27.82 -27.75
N ALA A 98 6.78 -28.36 -28.88
CA ALA A 98 7.23 -27.94 -30.19
C ALA A 98 6.92 -26.46 -30.47
N ALA A 99 5.73 -25.99 -30.10
CA ALA A 99 5.36 -24.57 -30.23
C ALA A 99 6.26 -23.65 -29.39
N ILE A 100 6.57 -24.04 -28.15
CA ILE A 100 7.49 -23.28 -27.27
C ILE A 100 8.92 -23.31 -27.82
N ALA A 101 9.41 -24.46 -28.28
CA ALA A 101 10.74 -24.58 -28.88
C ALA A 101 10.89 -23.62 -30.08
N LYS A 102 9.87 -23.56 -30.93
CA LYS A 102 9.84 -22.64 -32.06
C LYS A 102 9.75 -21.17 -31.63
N LEU A 103 8.93 -20.88 -30.62
CA LEU A 103 8.81 -19.53 -30.05
C LEU A 103 10.16 -19.03 -29.49
N ARG A 104 10.96 -19.90 -28.86
CA ARG A 104 12.32 -19.61 -28.39
C ARG A 104 13.29 -19.16 -29.49
N THR A 105 13.03 -19.53 -30.74
CA THR A 105 13.86 -19.06 -31.88
C THR A 105 13.57 -17.61 -32.28
N LEU A 106 12.40 -17.10 -31.91
CA LEU A 106 11.92 -15.77 -32.28
C LEU A 106 12.11 -14.74 -31.17
N VAL A 107 11.87 -15.16 -29.91
CA VAL A 107 11.92 -14.30 -28.73
C VAL A 107 12.64 -15.00 -27.59
N LYS A 108 13.31 -14.19 -26.75
CA LYS A 108 13.95 -14.71 -25.55
C LYS A 108 12.89 -14.98 -24.49
N LEU A 109 12.76 -16.25 -24.09
CA LEU A 109 11.85 -16.68 -23.03
C LEU A 109 12.63 -16.92 -21.73
N ASP A 110 12.04 -16.53 -20.60
CA ASP A 110 12.54 -16.91 -19.29
C ASP A 110 12.16 -18.36 -18.98
N ASP A 111 13.15 -19.18 -18.62
CA ASP A 111 12.93 -20.61 -18.36
C ASP A 111 11.99 -20.82 -17.16
N ALA A 112 12.09 -20.01 -16.13
CA ALA A 112 11.21 -20.09 -14.96
C ALA A 112 9.76 -19.69 -15.28
N GLU A 113 9.54 -18.77 -16.23
CA GLU A 113 8.20 -18.41 -16.72
C GLU A 113 7.62 -19.55 -17.56
N VAL A 114 8.41 -20.14 -18.44
CA VAL A 114 8.00 -21.29 -19.26
C VAL A 114 7.64 -22.50 -18.39
N ASP A 115 8.46 -22.84 -17.41
CA ASP A 115 8.19 -23.97 -16.49
C ASP A 115 6.90 -23.76 -15.69
N ARG A 116 6.63 -22.54 -15.26
CA ARG A 116 5.37 -22.19 -14.59
C ARG A 116 4.18 -22.32 -15.56
N ALA A 117 4.34 -21.85 -16.79
CA ALA A 117 3.30 -21.93 -17.81
C ALA A 117 2.97 -23.37 -18.17
N LEU A 118 3.97 -24.25 -18.32
CA LEU A 118 3.77 -25.69 -18.60
C LEU A 118 2.96 -26.35 -17.47
N LYS A 119 3.31 -26.12 -16.21
CA LYS A 119 2.54 -26.63 -15.05
C LYS A 119 1.09 -26.11 -15.02
N GLU A 120 0.89 -24.86 -15.43
CA GLU A 120 -0.45 -24.25 -15.49
C GLU A 120 -1.28 -24.86 -16.66
N ILE A 121 -0.65 -25.09 -17.81
CA ILE A 121 -1.26 -25.74 -18.97
C ILE A 121 -1.76 -27.15 -18.63
N GLU A 122 -1.01 -27.91 -17.85
CA GLU A 122 -1.42 -29.25 -17.41
C GLU A 122 -2.67 -29.25 -16.51
N ARG A 123 -2.80 -28.24 -15.68
CA ARG A 123 -3.89 -28.10 -14.67
C ARG A 123 -5.17 -27.51 -15.24
N ARG A 124 -5.10 -26.78 -16.34
CA ARG A 124 -6.25 -26.07 -16.93
C ARG A 124 -6.86 -26.85 -18.07
N SER A 125 -8.13 -26.51 -18.38
CA SER A 125 -8.80 -27.05 -19.58
C SER A 125 -8.04 -26.64 -20.84
N SER A 126 -8.06 -27.50 -21.87
CA SER A 126 -7.26 -27.37 -23.11
C SER A 126 -7.50 -26.08 -23.89
N PHE A 127 -8.72 -25.54 -23.79
CA PHE A 127 -9.16 -24.30 -24.46
C PHE A 127 -8.85 -23.00 -23.69
N VAL A 128 -8.31 -23.09 -22.48
CA VAL A 128 -8.00 -21.90 -21.68
C VAL A 128 -6.62 -21.36 -22.05
N PRO A 129 -6.51 -20.08 -22.46
CA PRO A 129 -5.22 -19.50 -22.77
C PRO A 129 -4.35 -19.38 -21.51
N VAL A 130 -3.08 -19.73 -21.63
CA VAL A 130 -2.07 -19.63 -20.58
C VAL A 130 -0.93 -18.72 -21.06
N THR A 131 -0.52 -17.78 -20.22
CA THR A 131 0.58 -16.85 -20.55
C THR A 131 1.93 -17.58 -20.46
N ILE A 132 2.70 -17.58 -21.57
CA ILE A 132 4.05 -18.15 -21.64
C ILE A 132 5.10 -17.08 -21.37
N ALA A 133 4.93 -15.88 -21.92
CA ALA A 133 5.84 -14.78 -21.79
C ALA A 133 5.08 -13.46 -21.57
N ASP A 134 5.69 -12.59 -20.82
CA ASP A 134 5.10 -11.34 -20.38
C ASP A 134 6.15 -10.21 -20.48
N ARG A 135 5.72 -8.94 -20.59
CA ARG A 135 6.60 -7.77 -20.74
C ARG A 135 7.52 -7.82 -21.97
N LEU A 136 6.99 -8.28 -23.07
CA LEU A 136 7.72 -8.32 -24.32
C LEU A 136 7.81 -6.93 -24.96
N SER A 137 8.86 -6.71 -25.74
CA SER A 137 8.95 -5.52 -26.58
C SER A 137 7.94 -5.59 -27.73
N TRP A 138 7.56 -4.43 -28.28
CA TRP A 138 6.74 -4.38 -29.49
C TRP A 138 7.38 -5.17 -30.66
N GLU A 139 8.71 -5.10 -30.78
CA GLU A 139 9.46 -5.82 -31.80
C GLU A 139 9.32 -7.34 -31.66
N ASP A 140 9.35 -7.86 -30.42
CA ASP A 140 9.20 -9.30 -30.16
C ASP A 140 7.79 -9.77 -30.45
N VAL A 141 6.79 -8.99 -30.04
CA VAL A 141 5.39 -9.25 -30.37
C VAL A 141 5.15 -9.23 -31.88
N ALA A 142 5.72 -8.24 -32.59
CA ALA A 142 5.62 -8.18 -34.03
C ALA A 142 6.25 -9.39 -34.73
N LYS A 143 7.41 -9.88 -34.24
CA LYS A 143 8.03 -11.12 -34.75
C LYS A 143 7.08 -12.32 -34.59
N VAL A 144 6.44 -12.45 -33.41
CA VAL A 144 5.48 -13.54 -33.16
C VAL A 144 4.24 -13.40 -34.03
N ALA A 145 3.69 -12.19 -34.16
CA ALA A 145 2.50 -11.94 -34.99
C ALA A 145 2.73 -12.27 -36.47
N VAL A 146 3.88 -11.88 -37.03
CA VAL A 146 4.26 -12.20 -38.42
C VAL A 146 4.43 -13.72 -38.61
N ASN A 147 4.91 -14.44 -37.60
CA ASN A 147 5.11 -15.88 -37.64
C ASN A 147 3.90 -16.68 -37.13
N ALA A 148 2.77 -16.05 -36.84
CA ALA A 148 1.56 -16.70 -36.32
C ALA A 148 1.10 -17.93 -37.11
N PRO A 149 1.15 -17.96 -38.48
CA PRO A 149 0.79 -19.17 -39.25
C PRO A 149 1.65 -20.38 -38.92
N ALA A 150 2.86 -20.18 -38.44
CA ALA A 150 3.81 -21.22 -38.09
C ALA A 150 3.81 -21.57 -36.58
N LEU A 151 2.99 -20.87 -35.77
CA LEU A 151 2.87 -20.99 -34.34
C LEU A 151 1.40 -21.26 -33.95
N PRO A 152 0.85 -22.45 -34.28
CA PRO A 152 -0.54 -22.75 -33.97
C PRO A 152 -0.79 -22.64 -32.45
N GLY A 153 -1.93 -22.08 -32.06
CA GLY A 153 -2.33 -21.87 -30.67
C GLY A 153 -1.58 -20.78 -29.91
N VAL A 154 -0.58 -20.16 -30.51
CA VAL A 154 0.17 -19.03 -29.89
C VAL A 154 -0.38 -17.70 -30.40
N THR A 155 -0.80 -16.84 -29.46
CA THR A 155 -1.39 -15.55 -29.80
C THR A 155 -0.75 -14.44 -28.96
N PRO A 156 -0.31 -13.36 -29.56
CA PRO A 156 0.07 -12.17 -28.82
C PRO A 156 -1.17 -11.44 -28.29
N GLU A 157 -1.11 -11.00 -27.05
CA GLU A 157 -2.15 -10.20 -26.41
C GLU A 157 -1.57 -8.89 -25.86
N VAL A 158 -2.39 -7.85 -25.83
CA VAL A 158 -2.07 -6.57 -25.23
C VAL A 158 -2.94 -6.38 -24.01
N GLY A 159 -2.31 -6.09 -22.88
CA GLY A 159 -2.97 -5.72 -21.63
C GLY A 159 -2.44 -4.39 -21.13
N LEU A 160 -2.86 -4.01 -19.92
CA LEU A 160 -2.30 -2.88 -19.18
C LEU A 160 -1.52 -3.41 -17.98
N SER A 161 -0.41 -2.74 -17.66
CA SER A 161 0.37 -2.98 -16.46
C SER A 161 0.64 -1.66 -15.77
N ARG A 162 0.58 -1.66 -14.44
CA ARG A 162 0.95 -0.48 -13.67
C ARG A 162 2.44 -0.20 -13.85
N HIS A 163 2.78 1.07 -14.02
CA HIS A 163 4.14 1.55 -14.15
C HIS A 163 4.37 2.77 -13.25
N TYR A 164 5.56 2.83 -12.64
CA TYR A 164 5.98 3.89 -11.73
C TYR A 164 7.24 4.55 -12.29
N PRO A 165 7.10 5.67 -13.05
CA PRO A 165 8.24 6.29 -13.77
C PRO A 165 9.35 6.76 -12.84
N MET A 166 8.99 7.22 -11.63
CA MET A 166 9.93 7.77 -10.65
C MET A 166 10.57 6.71 -9.75
N GLN A 167 10.25 5.44 -9.98
CA GLN A 167 10.86 4.29 -9.28
C GLN A 167 10.95 4.49 -7.76
N GLY A 168 12.16 4.35 -7.20
CA GLY A 168 12.41 4.42 -5.76
C GLY A 168 12.11 5.77 -5.10
N ASP A 169 12.13 6.87 -5.85
CA ASP A 169 11.89 8.20 -5.29
C ASP A 169 10.48 8.34 -4.66
N PHE A 170 9.52 7.59 -5.19
CA PHE A 170 8.12 7.64 -4.75
C PHE A 170 7.58 6.35 -4.16
N ALA A 171 8.38 5.30 -4.05
CA ALA A 171 7.92 3.98 -3.63
C ALA A 171 7.19 4.01 -2.27
N HIS A 172 7.67 4.78 -1.32
CA HIS A 172 7.05 4.89 0.01
C HIS A 172 5.78 5.75 0.05
N VAL A 173 5.63 6.70 -0.89
CA VAL A 173 4.44 7.55 -0.99
C VAL A 173 3.35 6.84 -1.78
N ILE A 174 3.65 6.53 -3.03
CA ILE A 174 2.69 5.90 -3.94
C ILE A 174 2.41 4.47 -3.53
N GLY A 175 3.44 3.75 -3.07
CA GLY A 175 3.35 2.32 -2.85
C GLY A 175 3.43 1.54 -4.16
N TYR A 176 2.77 0.41 -4.21
CA TYR A 176 2.73 -0.43 -5.40
C TYR A 176 1.45 -1.26 -5.45
N VAL A 177 1.12 -1.72 -6.65
CA VAL A 177 0.10 -2.74 -6.87
C VAL A 177 0.74 -4.13 -6.93
N GLY A 178 -0.03 -5.13 -6.57
CA GLY A 178 0.36 -6.52 -6.72
C GLY A 178 -0.85 -7.43 -6.95
N PRO A 179 -0.65 -8.67 -7.39
CA PRO A 179 -1.74 -9.63 -7.57
C PRO A 179 -2.54 -9.82 -6.29
N VAL A 180 -3.86 -9.99 -6.44
CA VAL A 180 -4.74 -10.36 -5.32
C VAL A 180 -4.31 -11.72 -4.78
N SER A 181 -4.14 -11.81 -3.46
CA SER A 181 -3.83 -13.05 -2.75
C SER A 181 -5.05 -13.56 -1.96
N ASP A 182 -5.03 -14.84 -1.58
CA ASP A 182 -6.08 -15.41 -0.73
C ASP A 182 -6.18 -14.67 0.62
N TYR A 183 -5.06 -14.15 1.11
CA TYR A 183 -5.04 -13.32 2.32
C TYR A 183 -5.79 -11.99 2.14
N ASP A 184 -5.68 -11.35 0.98
CA ASP A 184 -6.43 -10.11 0.69
C ASP A 184 -7.93 -10.39 0.66
N LEU A 185 -8.34 -11.49 0.02
CA LEU A 185 -9.75 -11.89 -0.05
C LEU A 185 -10.30 -12.27 1.33
N SER A 186 -9.51 -12.91 2.18
CA SER A 186 -9.94 -13.33 3.52
C SER A 186 -10.28 -12.19 4.47
N LYS A 187 -9.84 -10.96 4.17
CA LYS A 187 -10.14 -9.76 4.95
C LYS A 187 -11.46 -9.09 4.59
N LEU A 188 -12.08 -9.51 3.51
CA LEU A 188 -13.30 -8.91 2.98
C LEU A 188 -14.49 -9.84 3.23
N GLU A 189 -15.56 -9.32 3.80
CA GLU A 189 -16.80 -10.11 4.03
C GLU A 189 -17.53 -10.37 2.71
N ASP A 190 -17.53 -9.39 1.79
CA ASP A 190 -18.15 -9.48 0.46
C ASP A 190 -17.15 -8.92 -0.58
N PRO A 191 -16.21 -9.76 -1.08
CA PRO A 191 -15.21 -9.30 -2.04
C PRO A 191 -15.84 -8.99 -3.39
N ASP A 192 -15.52 -7.81 -3.92
CA ASP A 192 -15.90 -7.40 -5.28
C ASP A 192 -15.49 -8.49 -6.29
N PRO A 193 -16.39 -8.92 -7.18
CA PRO A 193 -16.08 -9.92 -8.19
C PRO A 193 -14.86 -9.61 -9.08
N LEU A 194 -14.49 -8.33 -9.25
CA LEU A 194 -13.25 -7.93 -9.92
C LEU A 194 -12.00 -8.57 -9.30
N LEU A 195 -11.98 -8.72 -7.98
CA LEU A 195 -10.85 -9.28 -7.24
C LEU A 195 -10.63 -10.77 -7.52
N GLN A 196 -11.63 -11.43 -8.09
CA GLN A 196 -11.56 -12.85 -8.49
C GLN A 196 -11.02 -13.04 -9.91
N ILE A 197 -10.83 -11.95 -10.66
CA ILE A 197 -10.18 -12.04 -11.99
C ILE A 197 -8.73 -12.52 -11.81
N PRO A 198 -8.30 -13.57 -12.53
CA PRO A 198 -6.93 -14.06 -12.42
C PRO A 198 -5.90 -12.97 -12.68
N LYS A 199 -4.91 -12.84 -11.77
CA LYS A 199 -3.84 -11.83 -11.85
C LYS A 199 -4.34 -10.37 -11.76
N PHE A 200 -5.57 -10.13 -11.30
CA PHE A 200 -6.02 -8.78 -11.02
C PHE A 200 -5.13 -8.13 -9.95
N GLN A 201 -4.82 -6.85 -10.14
CA GLN A 201 -3.88 -6.12 -9.29
C GLN A 201 -4.63 -5.15 -8.38
N ILE A 202 -4.26 -5.16 -7.11
CA ILE A 202 -4.75 -4.20 -6.09
C ILE A 202 -3.59 -3.45 -5.47
N GLY A 203 -3.86 -2.29 -4.92
CA GLY A 203 -2.89 -1.55 -4.12
C GLY A 203 -2.48 -2.31 -2.87
N LYS A 204 -1.17 -2.46 -2.64
CA LYS A 204 -0.60 -3.19 -1.50
C LYS A 204 -0.07 -2.26 -0.42
N SER A 205 0.39 -1.08 -0.78
CA SER A 205 0.94 -0.08 0.13
C SER A 205 0.71 1.34 -0.40
N GLY A 206 1.02 2.35 0.42
CA GLY A 206 0.99 3.76 0.05
C GLY A 206 -0.38 4.26 -0.38
N VAL A 207 -0.38 5.24 -1.29
CA VAL A 207 -1.59 5.81 -1.91
C VAL A 207 -2.36 4.75 -2.69
N GLU A 208 -1.66 3.85 -3.39
CA GLU A 208 -2.28 2.75 -4.14
C GLU A 208 -3.20 1.89 -3.28
N ALA A 209 -2.81 1.60 -2.03
CA ALA A 209 -3.62 0.82 -1.11
C ALA A 209 -4.73 1.65 -0.45
N LYS A 210 -4.43 2.88 -0.03
CA LYS A 210 -5.40 3.72 0.69
C LYS A 210 -6.54 4.19 -0.23
N ALA A 211 -6.21 4.51 -1.48
CA ALA A 211 -7.18 4.94 -2.50
C ALA A 211 -7.62 3.80 -3.45
N GLU A 212 -7.47 2.54 -3.05
CA GLU A 212 -7.72 1.37 -3.89
C GLU A 212 -9.09 1.40 -4.57
N THR A 213 -10.16 1.69 -3.83
CA THR A 213 -11.54 1.75 -4.35
C THR A 213 -11.75 2.82 -5.42
N GLN A 214 -11.09 3.96 -5.27
CA GLN A 214 -11.16 5.06 -6.23
C GLN A 214 -10.33 4.74 -7.49
N LEU A 215 -9.12 4.24 -7.28
CA LEU A 215 -8.18 3.94 -8.36
C LEU A 215 -8.55 2.71 -9.18
N ARG A 216 -9.24 1.73 -8.59
CA ARG A 216 -9.60 0.47 -9.24
C ARG A 216 -10.60 0.62 -10.37
N GLY A 217 -11.56 1.55 -10.25
CA GLY A 217 -12.65 1.74 -11.20
C GLY A 217 -13.75 0.68 -11.07
N GLN A 218 -14.61 0.60 -12.08
CA GLN A 218 -15.77 -0.30 -12.11
C GLN A 218 -15.67 -1.27 -13.28
N ALA A 219 -16.02 -2.55 -13.02
CA ALA A 219 -15.99 -3.61 -14.03
C ALA A 219 -16.86 -3.30 -15.24
N GLY A 220 -16.35 -3.60 -16.41
CA GLY A 220 -17.15 -3.86 -17.58
C GLY A 220 -17.66 -5.31 -17.62
N THR A 221 -18.57 -5.59 -18.52
CA THR A 221 -19.14 -6.94 -18.73
C THR A 221 -19.07 -7.35 -20.18
N LYS A 222 -18.73 -8.63 -20.40
CA LYS A 222 -18.69 -9.24 -21.70
C LYS A 222 -19.57 -10.47 -21.68
N ARG A 223 -20.58 -10.48 -22.55
CA ARG A 223 -21.48 -11.63 -22.75
C ARG A 223 -20.89 -12.51 -23.84
N ILE A 224 -20.58 -13.75 -23.50
CA ILE A 224 -20.00 -14.73 -24.42
C ILE A 224 -20.90 -15.94 -24.51
N GLU A 225 -20.99 -16.49 -25.71
CA GLU A 225 -21.58 -17.79 -25.93
C GLU A 225 -20.53 -18.88 -25.76
N VAL A 226 -20.84 -19.90 -24.94
CA VAL A 226 -19.95 -21.03 -24.68
C VAL A 226 -20.63 -22.33 -25.09
N ASN A 227 -19.85 -23.32 -25.50
CA ASN A 227 -20.34 -24.66 -25.73
C ASN A 227 -20.44 -25.48 -24.41
N ALA A 228 -20.88 -26.73 -24.49
CA ALA A 228 -21.08 -27.61 -23.34
C ALA A 228 -19.82 -27.88 -22.50
N VAL A 229 -18.62 -27.63 -23.03
CA VAL A 229 -17.34 -27.81 -22.35
C VAL A 229 -16.74 -26.46 -21.88
N GLY A 230 -17.47 -25.32 -22.07
CA GLY A 230 -17.05 -23.99 -21.64
C GLY A 230 -16.16 -23.24 -22.64
N ARG A 231 -15.97 -23.75 -23.87
CA ARG A 231 -15.21 -23.06 -24.92
C ARG A 231 -16.02 -21.87 -25.45
N VAL A 232 -15.38 -20.69 -25.57
CA VAL A 232 -16.00 -19.50 -26.14
C VAL A 232 -16.23 -19.68 -27.64
N MET A 233 -17.48 -19.55 -28.08
CA MET A 233 -17.88 -19.66 -29.48
C MET A 233 -17.93 -18.28 -30.15
N ARG A 234 -18.50 -17.29 -29.49
CA ARG A 234 -18.58 -15.90 -29.96
C ARG A 234 -18.88 -14.92 -28.83
N GLU A 235 -18.57 -13.67 -29.07
CA GLU A 235 -19.03 -12.56 -28.24
C GLU A 235 -20.40 -12.10 -28.69
N LEU A 236 -21.34 -11.99 -27.73
CA LEU A 236 -22.73 -11.58 -27.98
C LEU A 236 -22.95 -10.10 -27.68
N GLY A 237 -22.15 -9.52 -26.79
CA GLY A 237 -22.24 -8.12 -26.41
C GLY A 237 -21.16 -7.75 -25.42
N ARG A 238 -20.81 -6.46 -25.39
CA ARG A 238 -19.76 -5.89 -24.55
C ARG A 238 -20.22 -4.56 -23.99
N GLN A 239 -19.99 -4.37 -22.71
CA GLN A 239 -20.14 -3.09 -22.01
C GLN A 239 -18.82 -2.80 -21.35
N GLU A 240 -18.16 -1.71 -21.76
CA GLU A 240 -16.90 -1.31 -21.16
C GLU A 240 -17.09 -0.87 -19.71
N GLY A 241 -16.06 -1.09 -18.89
CA GLY A 241 -16.01 -0.61 -17.52
C GLY A 241 -15.72 0.88 -17.45
N LYS A 242 -15.89 1.44 -16.26
CA LYS A 242 -15.47 2.81 -15.96
C LYS A 242 -14.07 2.77 -15.37
N SER A 243 -13.11 3.46 -15.99
CA SER A 243 -11.75 3.63 -15.47
C SER A 243 -11.78 4.21 -14.06
N GLY A 244 -10.77 3.90 -13.25
CA GLY A 244 -10.59 4.51 -11.94
C GLY A 244 -10.37 6.02 -12.02
N ASP A 245 -10.63 6.69 -10.90
CA ASP A 245 -10.48 8.14 -10.79
C ASP A 245 -8.98 8.52 -10.79
N THR A 246 -8.68 9.64 -11.40
CA THR A 246 -7.32 10.20 -11.40
C THR A 246 -7.10 10.98 -10.10
N LEU A 247 -5.94 10.77 -9.48
CA LEU A 247 -5.53 11.48 -8.27
C LEU A 247 -4.40 12.46 -8.58
N GLN A 248 -4.46 13.64 -7.96
CA GLN A 248 -3.37 14.60 -7.95
C GLN A 248 -2.90 14.80 -6.51
N LEU A 249 -1.61 14.62 -6.27
CA LEU A 249 -0.98 14.78 -4.95
C LEU A 249 -0.38 16.18 -4.82
N THR A 250 -0.20 16.63 -3.58
CA THR A 250 0.45 17.91 -3.26
C THR A 250 1.97 17.86 -3.41
N ILE A 251 2.56 16.67 -3.54
CA ILE A 251 4.01 16.45 -3.60
C ILE A 251 4.58 17.01 -4.90
N ASP A 252 5.73 17.69 -4.81
CA ASP A 252 6.53 18.13 -5.94
C ASP A 252 7.60 17.07 -6.26
N HIS A 253 7.56 16.52 -7.48
CA HIS A 253 8.45 15.42 -7.87
C HIS A 253 9.94 15.80 -7.84
N ARG A 254 10.29 17.07 -8.11
CA ARG A 254 11.69 17.54 -8.09
C ARG A 254 12.21 17.63 -6.66
N LEU A 255 11.38 18.19 -5.76
CA LEU A 255 11.72 18.29 -4.35
C LEU A 255 11.81 16.90 -3.72
N GLN A 256 10.88 16.00 -4.06
CA GLN A 256 10.90 14.61 -3.59
C GLN A 256 12.17 13.88 -4.03
N ALA A 257 12.52 13.94 -5.33
CA ALA A 257 13.73 13.32 -5.88
C ALA A 257 15.00 13.93 -5.26
N PHE A 258 15.05 15.25 -5.10
CA PHE A 258 16.16 15.92 -4.42
C PHE A 258 16.30 15.42 -2.97
N THR A 259 15.18 15.39 -2.23
CA THR A 259 15.18 14.94 -0.83
C THR A 259 15.62 13.50 -0.72
N GLN A 260 15.10 12.60 -1.56
CA GLN A 260 15.50 11.20 -1.59
C GLN A 260 17.00 11.03 -1.90
N ALA A 261 17.51 11.80 -2.85
CA ALA A 261 18.93 11.79 -3.19
C ALA A 261 19.83 12.29 -2.05
N ARG A 262 19.36 13.25 -1.25
CA ARG A 262 20.10 13.76 -0.06
C ARG A 262 20.17 12.76 1.08
N LEU A 263 19.21 11.85 1.16
CA LEU A 263 19.18 10.76 2.15
C LEU A 263 19.92 9.50 1.67
N ALA A 264 20.47 9.49 0.45
CA ALA A 264 21.12 8.31 -0.10
C ALA A 264 22.31 7.84 0.76
N GLY A 265 22.35 6.54 1.06
CA GLY A 265 23.38 5.90 1.90
C GLY A 265 23.07 5.94 3.41
N GLU A 266 21.99 6.58 3.82
CA GLU A 266 21.58 6.67 5.22
C GLU A 266 20.26 5.88 5.46
N SER A 267 20.06 5.45 6.72
CA SER A 267 18.76 4.98 7.19
C SER A 267 18.01 6.18 7.81
N ALA A 268 17.29 6.93 6.98
CA ALA A 268 16.77 8.23 7.37
C ALA A 268 15.44 8.55 6.69
N SER A 269 14.77 9.59 7.17
CA SER A 269 13.57 10.12 6.55
C SER A 269 13.49 11.64 6.65
N ALA A 270 12.74 12.26 5.74
CA ALA A 270 12.46 13.68 5.76
C ALA A 270 11.03 13.96 5.31
N VAL A 271 10.42 14.97 5.93
CA VAL A 271 9.11 15.50 5.57
C VAL A 271 9.27 16.99 5.30
N VAL A 272 8.75 17.46 4.17
CA VAL A 272 8.70 18.89 3.83
C VAL A 272 7.25 19.28 3.65
N MET A 273 6.82 20.27 4.45
CA MET A 273 5.46 20.77 4.48
C MET A 273 5.44 22.25 4.13
N ASP A 274 4.44 22.69 3.37
CA ASP A 274 4.20 24.11 3.12
C ASP A 274 3.54 24.74 4.36
N VAL A 275 4.18 25.75 4.94
CA VAL A 275 3.74 26.39 6.17
C VAL A 275 2.47 27.24 6.02
N HIS A 276 2.05 27.56 4.80
CA HIS A 276 0.85 28.36 4.55
C HIS A 276 -0.38 27.51 4.30
N THR A 277 -0.20 26.31 3.70
CA THR A 277 -1.30 25.46 3.27
C THR A 277 -1.38 24.14 4.04
N GLY A 278 -0.29 23.72 4.70
CA GLY A 278 -0.15 22.38 5.28
C GLY A 278 0.09 21.29 4.23
N ASP A 279 0.29 21.66 2.96
CA ASP A 279 0.55 20.69 1.89
C ASP A 279 1.87 19.96 2.11
N LEU A 280 1.85 18.65 1.99
CA LEU A 280 3.05 17.84 1.98
C LEU A 280 3.73 17.97 0.62
N MET A 281 4.89 18.64 0.61
CA MET A 281 5.68 18.91 -0.60
C MET A 281 6.65 17.78 -0.92
N ALA A 282 7.18 17.11 0.11
CA ALA A 282 8.00 15.91 -0.02
C ALA A 282 7.86 15.02 1.22
N ILE A 283 7.88 13.71 1.01
CA ILE A 283 7.91 12.67 2.05
C ILE A 283 8.91 11.61 1.60
N ALA A 284 10.13 11.67 2.11
CA ALA A 284 11.21 10.78 1.70
C ALA A 284 11.60 9.82 2.83
N SER A 285 11.81 8.56 2.49
CA SER A 285 12.29 7.51 3.39
C SER A 285 13.40 6.72 2.70
N ALA A 286 14.58 6.65 3.29
CA ALA A 286 15.75 5.99 2.73
C ALA A 286 16.24 4.85 3.65
N PRO A 287 16.82 3.79 3.06
CA PRO A 287 16.82 3.51 1.64
C PRO A 287 15.41 3.19 1.13
N SER A 288 15.26 3.20 -0.19
CA SER A 288 14.00 2.92 -0.87
C SER A 288 14.13 1.70 -1.79
N PHE A 289 13.08 1.37 -2.52
CA PHE A 289 13.03 0.21 -3.41
C PHE A 289 12.32 0.57 -4.72
N ASP A 290 12.52 -0.24 -5.78
CA ASP A 290 11.77 -0.07 -7.03
C ASP A 290 10.40 -0.75 -6.96
N PRO A 291 9.28 0.02 -6.94
CA PRO A 291 7.92 -0.52 -6.86
C PRO A 291 7.53 -1.34 -8.11
N ASN A 292 8.17 -1.10 -9.27
CA ASN A 292 7.90 -1.84 -10.49
C ASN A 292 8.22 -3.35 -10.34
N LYS A 293 9.15 -3.71 -9.46
CA LYS A 293 9.48 -5.12 -9.17
C LYS A 293 8.32 -5.88 -8.51
N PHE A 294 7.39 -5.18 -7.84
CA PHE A 294 6.28 -5.77 -7.12
C PHE A 294 5.00 -5.95 -7.94
N VAL A 295 4.86 -5.22 -9.04
CA VAL A 295 3.62 -5.15 -9.86
C VAL A 295 3.08 -6.52 -10.24
N ARG A 296 3.95 -7.52 -10.46
CA ARG A 296 3.59 -8.90 -10.85
C ARG A 296 4.07 -9.96 -9.89
N GLY A 297 4.50 -9.55 -8.73
CA GLY A 297 5.21 -10.36 -7.75
C GLY A 297 6.72 -10.21 -7.92
N ILE A 298 7.39 -9.97 -6.81
CA ILE A 298 8.85 -9.85 -6.73
C ILE A 298 9.49 -11.23 -6.69
N SER A 299 10.70 -11.37 -7.27
CA SER A 299 11.46 -12.61 -7.15
C SER A 299 11.90 -12.85 -5.69
N VAL A 300 12.04 -14.12 -5.30
CA VAL A 300 12.53 -14.48 -3.95
C VAL A 300 13.91 -13.87 -3.69
N ALA A 301 14.77 -13.82 -4.70
CA ALA A 301 16.12 -13.27 -4.58
C ALA A 301 16.08 -11.75 -4.35
N ASP A 302 15.31 -10.99 -5.15
CA ASP A 302 15.17 -9.55 -4.96
C ASP A 302 14.52 -9.21 -3.62
N TYR A 303 13.48 -9.97 -3.23
CA TYR A 303 12.80 -9.75 -1.95
C TYR A 303 13.72 -10.00 -0.76
N ARG A 304 14.58 -11.04 -0.85
CA ARG A 304 15.56 -11.33 0.18
C ARG A 304 16.54 -10.16 0.37
N VAL A 305 17.07 -9.59 -0.71
CA VAL A 305 17.95 -8.41 -0.64
C VAL A 305 17.31 -7.28 0.14
N LEU A 306 16.00 -7.01 -0.10
CA LEU A 306 15.29 -5.93 0.59
C LEU A 306 14.96 -6.25 2.07
N THR A 307 14.80 -7.52 2.42
CA THR A 307 14.44 -7.94 3.79
C THR A 307 15.64 -8.21 4.69
N GLU A 308 16.79 -8.55 4.10
CA GLU A 308 18.05 -8.77 4.81
C GLU A 308 18.89 -7.49 4.97
N ASP A 309 18.47 -6.38 4.37
CA ASP A 309 19.11 -5.07 4.53
C ASP A 309 18.75 -4.48 5.90
N ASP A 310 19.79 -4.22 6.72
CA ASP A 310 19.68 -3.67 8.07
C ASP A 310 19.03 -2.27 8.08
N HIS A 311 19.14 -1.51 6.99
CA HIS A 311 18.51 -0.21 6.81
C HIS A 311 17.02 -0.28 6.44
N ARG A 312 16.44 -1.50 6.33
CA ARG A 312 14.99 -1.75 6.16
C ARG A 312 14.35 -0.95 5.03
N PRO A 313 14.74 -1.15 3.75
CA PRO A 313 14.23 -0.37 2.62
C PRO A 313 12.72 -0.48 2.39
N LEU A 314 12.06 -1.52 2.89
CA LEU A 314 10.60 -1.69 2.78
C LEU A 314 9.81 -0.90 3.83
N ALA A 315 10.46 -0.42 4.89
CA ALA A 315 9.80 0.34 5.96
C ALA A 315 9.70 1.83 5.59
N ASN A 316 8.50 2.37 5.61
CA ASN A 316 8.28 3.82 5.47
C ASN A 316 8.56 4.52 6.81
N LYS A 317 9.77 5.03 6.98
CA LYS A 317 10.22 5.66 8.22
C LYS A 317 9.47 6.94 8.55
N THR A 318 8.92 7.64 7.54
CA THR A 318 8.19 8.91 7.75
C THR A 318 6.87 8.75 8.47
N VAL A 319 6.15 7.64 8.21
CA VAL A 319 4.79 7.42 8.74
C VAL A 319 4.67 6.22 9.66
N GLN A 320 5.59 5.26 9.56
CA GLN A 320 5.61 4.03 10.38
C GLN A 320 6.66 4.07 11.49
N GLY A 321 7.78 4.78 11.24
CA GLY A 321 8.84 4.91 12.23
C GLY A 321 8.37 5.71 13.45
N LEU A 322 8.59 5.16 14.64
CA LEU A 322 8.25 5.80 15.92
C LEU A 322 9.53 6.09 16.69
N TYR A 323 9.78 7.36 16.92
CA TYR A 323 11.00 7.85 17.54
C TYR A 323 10.69 8.77 18.71
N PRO A 324 11.55 8.81 19.76
CA PRO A 324 11.46 9.84 20.77
C PRO A 324 11.71 11.23 20.14
N PRO A 325 10.76 12.17 20.25
CA PRO A 325 10.89 13.49 19.61
C PRO A 325 12.00 14.35 20.20
N GLY A 326 12.44 14.06 21.42
CA GLY A 326 13.46 14.84 22.08
C GLY A 326 13.07 16.29 22.25
N SER A 327 14.08 17.22 22.08
CA SER A 327 13.91 18.66 22.34
C SER A 327 12.82 19.35 21.52
N THR A 328 12.38 18.76 20.39
CA THR A 328 11.25 19.32 19.63
C THR A 328 9.95 19.30 20.43
N PHE A 329 9.79 18.34 21.34
CA PHE A 329 8.64 18.26 22.23
C PHE A 329 8.59 19.35 23.31
N LYS A 330 9.67 20.10 23.53
CA LYS A 330 9.73 21.19 24.51
C LYS A 330 8.73 22.29 24.19
N MET A 331 8.39 22.50 22.92
CA MET A 331 7.34 23.43 22.50
C MET A 331 5.97 23.02 23.07
N VAL A 332 5.65 21.72 23.05
CA VAL A 332 4.41 21.18 23.63
C VAL A 332 4.34 21.50 25.13
N THR A 333 5.43 21.24 25.85
CA THR A 333 5.51 21.52 27.30
C THR A 333 5.42 23.02 27.60
N ALA A 334 6.04 23.88 26.77
CA ALA A 334 5.97 25.32 26.90
C ALA A 334 4.55 25.85 26.69
N LEU A 335 3.86 25.40 25.63
CA LEU A 335 2.48 25.77 25.34
C LEU A 335 1.52 25.30 26.43
N ALA A 336 1.69 24.10 26.96
CA ALA A 336 0.91 23.58 28.08
C ALA A 336 1.13 24.43 29.37
N ALA A 337 2.35 24.88 29.58
CA ALA A 337 2.68 25.76 30.74
C ALA A 337 2.09 27.15 30.60
N ALA A 338 2.14 27.72 29.41
CA ALA A 338 1.54 29.03 29.10
C ALA A 338 0.02 29.00 29.27
N GLU A 339 -0.66 28.00 28.69
CA GLU A 339 -2.11 27.80 28.81
C GLU A 339 -2.54 27.54 30.28
N ALA A 340 -1.73 26.81 31.04
CA ALA A 340 -1.99 26.59 32.46
C ALA A 340 -1.74 27.83 33.34
N GLY A 341 -1.23 28.93 32.79
CA GLY A 341 -0.91 30.14 33.53
C GLY A 341 0.22 29.99 34.54
N VAL A 342 1.03 28.93 34.44
CA VAL A 342 2.12 28.61 35.36
C VAL A 342 3.45 29.20 34.93
N MET A 343 3.45 29.90 33.79
CA MET A 343 4.61 30.55 33.23
C MET A 343 4.25 31.79 32.41
N THR A 344 5.03 32.84 32.56
CA THR A 344 5.02 34.04 31.70
C THR A 344 6.37 34.20 30.99
N SER A 345 6.38 34.93 29.87
CA SER A 345 7.59 35.13 29.05
C SER A 345 8.76 35.78 29.83
N GLY A 346 8.46 36.56 30.86
CA GLY A 346 9.47 37.25 31.69
C GLY A 346 10.03 36.42 32.85
N GLU A 347 9.43 35.28 33.18
CA GLU A 347 9.94 34.44 34.26
C GLU A 347 11.25 33.74 33.88
N THR A 348 12.14 33.64 34.86
CA THR A 348 13.43 32.96 34.67
C THR A 348 13.58 31.81 35.66
N ILE A 349 14.14 30.70 35.17
CA ILE A 349 14.51 29.51 35.96
C ILE A 349 16.03 29.39 35.96
N TYR A 350 16.61 29.06 37.12
CA TYR A 350 18.05 28.88 37.23
C TYR A 350 18.42 27.42 36.90
N CYS A 351 19.31 27.24 35.93
CA CYS A 351 19.85 25.94 35.50
C CYS A 351 21.29 25.78 35.99
N PRO A 352 21.55 25.02 37.06
CA PRO A 352 22.90 24.68 37.52
C PRO A 352 23.54 23.49 36.75
N GLY A 353 22.89 22.96 35.69
CA GLY A 353 23.30 21.78 34.94
C GLY A 353 22.59 20.49 35.35
N TYR A 354 21.77 20.53 36.39
CA TYR A 354 20.91 19.44 36.82
C TYR A 354 19.76 19.95 37.70
N LYS A 355 18.73 19.09 37.87
CA LYS A 355 17.67 19.27 38.86
C LYS A 355 17.54 18.03 39.71
N GLU A 356 17.49 18.17 41.01
CA GLU A 356 17.28 17.06 41.95
C GLU A 356 15.78 16.87 42.19
N ILE A 357 15.26 15.66 41.94
CA ILE A 357 13.82 15.33 42.03
C ILE A 357 13.72 13.93 42.64
N GLY A 358 13.06 13.84 43.80
CA GLY A 358 12.87 12.56 44.49
C GLY A 358 14.17 11.83 44.81
N GLY A 359 15.24 12.55 45.17
CA GLY A 359 16.55 12.01 45.51
C GLY A 359 17.39 11.57 44.31
N ARG A 360 16.91 11.83 43.08
CA ARG A 360 17.62 11.51 41.84
C ARG A 360 17.94 12.80 41.07
N ARG A 361 19.14 12.86 40.46
CA ARG A 361 19.58 13.99 39.62
C ARG A 361 19.17 13.76 38.18
N PHE A 362 18.41 14.70 37.62
CA PHE A 362 18.08 14.79 36.19
C PHE A 362 19.00 15.88 35.60
N HIS A 363 19.86 15.48 34.69
CA HIS A 363 20.88 16.36 34.15
C HIS A 363 20.38 17.13 32.95
N CYS A 364 20.88 18.37 32.82
CA CYS A 364 20.83 19.08 31.55
C CYS A 364 21.94 18.58 30.62
N TRP A 365 21.77 18.73 29.33
CA TRP A 365 22.81 18.41 28.36
C TRP A 365 24.09 19.25 28.63
N LYS A 366 23.93 20.54 28.99
CA LYS A 366 25.03 21.40 29.42
C LYS A 366 25.30 21.19 30.91
N ARG A 367 26.29 20.41 31.24
CA ARG A 367 26.64 20.04 32.62
C ARG A 367 27.06 21.20 33.51
N SER A 368 27.65 22.26 32.92
CA SER A 368 27.98 23.52 33.63
C SER A 368 26.78 24.42 33.93
N GLY A 369 25.62 24.05 33.40
CA GLY A 369 24.38 24.85 33.51
C GLY A 369 24.30 26.00 32.52
N HIS A 370 23.09 26.53 32.37
CA HIS A 370 22.78 27.69 31.53
C HIS A 370 22.64 28.99 32.34
N GLY A 371 22.69 28.90 33.69
CA GLY A 371 22.42 30.04 34.54
C GLY A 371 20.92 30.39 34.56
N ARG A 372 20.60 31.70 34.57
CA ARG A 372 19.20 32.15 34.48
C ARG A 372 18.70 32.13 33.05
N VAL A 373 17.61 31.43 32.84
CA VAL A 373 17.03 31.14 31.52
C VAL A 373 15.56 31.55 31.53
N ASN A 374 15.13 32.36 30.58
CA ASN A 374 13.72 32.63 30.29
C ASN A 374 13.20 31.65 29.20
N LEU A 375 11.93 31.78 28.80
CA LEU A 375 11.32 30.90 27.82
C LEU A 375 12.08 30.87 26.47
N GLU A 376 12.36 32.06 25.92
CA GLU A 376 13.07 32.22 24.65
C GLU A 376 14.45 31.55 24.70
N ASN A 377 15.26 31.90 25.71
CA ASN A 377 16.59 31.31 25.87
C ASN A 377 16.52 29.82 26.19
N SER A 378 15.44 29.31 26.80
CA SER A 378 15.27 27.88 27.09
C SER A 378 15.05 27.06 25.82
N LEU A 379 14.31 27.60 24.83
CA LEU A 379 14.12 27.01 23.51
C LEU A 379 15.43 27.12 22.71
N ARG A 380 15.99 28.31 22.58
CA ARG A 380 17.23 28.54 21.83
C ARG A 380 18.39 27.66 22.31
N ASP A 381 18.60 27.61 23.62
CA ASP A 381 19.72 26.88 24.25
C ASP A 381 19.32 25.43 24.62
N SER A 382 18.10 25.04 24.32
CA SER A 382 17.56 23.69 24.62
C SER A 382 17.75 23.25 26.07
N CYS A 383 17.45 24.10 27.04
CA CYS A 383 17.71 23.87 28.45
C CYS A 383 16.73 22.84 29.07
N ASP A 384 17.16 21.61 29.35
CA ASP A 384 16.32 20.57 29.93
C ASP A 384 15.79 20.91 31.32
N VAL A 385 16.62 21.50 32.19
CA VAL A 385 16.24 21.87 33.57
C VAL A 385 15.06 22.83 33.61
N PHE A 386 14.97 23.74 32.63
CA PHE A 386 13.84 24.63 32.49
C PHE A 386 12.52 23.86 32.29
N TYR A 387 12.53 22.88 31.44
CA TYR A 387 11.36 22.02 31.13
C TYR A 387 11.05 21.04 32.24
N TYR A 388 12.04 20.57 32.98
CA TYR A 388 11.80 19.78 34.19
C TYR A 388 11.02 20.57 35.23
N ASP A 389 11.35 21.86 35.40
CA ASP A 389 10.66 22.76 36.34
C ASP A 389 9.21 23.02 35.89
N LEU A 390 9.03 23.34 34.61
CA LEU A 390 7.69 23.52 34.04
C LEU A 390 6.82 22.27 34.20
N ALA A 391 7.35 21.10 33.87
CA ALA A 391 6.61 19.86 33.93
C ALA A 391 6.11 19.51 35.33
N LEU A 392 6.91 19.84 36.36
CA LEU A 392 6.49 19.66 37.76
C LEU A 392 5.32 20.57 38.14
N LYS A 393 5.24 21.79 37.55
CA LYS A 393 4.15 22.75 37.80
C LYS A 393 2.90 22.40 36.98
N VAL A 394 3.07 21.95 35.72
CA VAL A 394 1.98 21.70 34.77
C VAL A 394 1.34 20.31 34.98
N GLY A 395 2.17 19.29 35.16
CA GLY A 395 1.76 17.89 35.24
C GLY A 395 1.56 17.24 33.87
N ILE A 396 1.66 15.89 33.85
CA ILE A 396 1.64 15.13 32.61
C ILE A 396 0.32 15.20 31.86
N GLU A 397 -0.82 15.30 32.58
CA GLU A 397 -2.14 15.30 31.93
C GLU A 397 -2.32 16.48 30.98
N LYS A 398 -1.91 17.69 31.41
CA LYS A 398 -1.98 18.89 30.57
C LYS A 398 -0.96 18.87 29.44
N ILE A 399 0.24 18.32 29.69
CA ILE A 399 1.26 18.15 28.66
C ILE A 399 0.77 17.16 27.60
N ALA A 400 0.18 16.04 28.02
CA ALA A 400 -0.36 15.04 27.11
C ALA A 400 -1.57 15.56 26.32
N ASP A 401 -2.47 16.30 26.96
CA ASP A 401 -3.59 16.97 26.28
C ASP A 401 -3.12 17.93 25.19
N MET A 402 -2.17 18.81 25.53
CA MET A 402 -1.57 19.73 24.56
C MET A 402 -0.93 18.99 23.39
N GLY A 403 -0.17 17.91 23.66
CA GLY A 403 0.44 17.10 22.61
C GLY A 403 -0.60 16.50 21.64
N ARG A 404 -1.71 15.97 22.16
CA ARG A 404 -2.81 15.43 21.34
C ARG A 404 -3.49 16.53 20.50
N ARG A 405 -3.71 17.70 21.09
CA ARG A 405 -4.30 18.87 20.38
C ARG A 405 -3.40 19.36 19.25
N LEU A 406 -2.09 19.16 19.35
CA LEU A 406 -1.11 19.48 18.30
C LEU A 406 -0.92 18.32 17.28
N GLY A 407 -1.75 17.28 17.33
CA GLY A 407 -1.74 16.18 16.37
C GLY A 407 -0.83 15.00 16.71
N LEU A 408 -0.22 14.99 17.92
CA LEU A 408 0.58 13.86 18.38
C LEU A 408 -0.30 12.77 19.02
N GLY A 409 0.12 11.52 18.92
CA GLY A 409 -0.61 10.39 19.54
C GLY A 409 -1.87 9.96 18.77
N THR A 410 -2.05 10.43 17.54
CA THR A 410 -3.13 10.05 16.62
C THR A 410 -2.57 10.00 15.21
N ALA A 411 -2.91 8.98 14.41
CA ALA A 411 -2.46 8.89 13.03
C ALA A 411 -2.95 10.10 12.21
N PRO A 412 -2.06 10.85 11.56
CA PRO A 412 -2.46 11.90 10.62
C PRO A 412 -3.32 11.33 9.50
N ASP A 413 -4.39 12.03 9.12
CA ASP A 413 -5.26 11.62 8.00
C ASP A 413 -4.62 12.04 6.68
N VAL A 414 -3.76 11.18 6.17
CA VAL A 414 -3.11 11.32 4.85
C VAL A 414 -3.49 10.14 3.96
N PRO A 415 -3.51 10.32 2.63
CA PRO A 415 -3.91 9.26 1.70
C PRO A 415 -2.83 8.17 1.54
N MET A 416 -2.27 7.70 2.66
CA MET A 416 -1.24 6.66 2.69
C MET A 416 -1.66 5.53 3.62
N SER A 417 -1.23 4.32 3.32
CA SER A 417 -1.47 3.16 4.19
C SER A 417 -0.44 3.06 5.32
N ALA A 418 -0.82 2.35 6.39
CA ALA A 418 0.05 2.00 7.52
C ALA A 418 0.65 3.21 8.28
N VAL A 419 -0.10 4.31 8.35
CA VAL A 419 0.24 5.46 9.21
C VAL A 419 0.03 5.08 10.67
N THR A 420 1.00 5.39 11.53
CA THR A 420 0.98 5.04 12.95
C THR A 420 0.46 6.16 13.83
N ASP A 421 -0.18 5.79 14.95
CA ASP A 421 -0.73 6.75 15.92
C ASP A 421 0.35 7.48 16.74
N GLY A 422 1.54 6.91 16.87
CA GLY A 422 2.51 7.39 17.86
C GLY A 422 2.07 7.08 19.30
N LEU A 423 2.71 7.74 20.28
CA LEU A 423 2.37 7.55 21.67
C LEU A 423 2.62 8.83 22.48
N ILE A 424 1.56 9.41 23.00
CA ILE A 424 1.62 10.46 24.03
C ILE A 424 1.14 9.85 25.33
N PRO A 425 2.05 9.51 26.25
CA PRO A 425 1.73 8.78 27.48
C PRO A 425 1.07 9.69 28.51
N ASP A 426 0.15 9.11 29.29
CA ASP A 426 -0.44 9.68 30.51
C ASP A 426 -0.52 8.63 31.62
N LYS A 427 -1.09 8.99 32.78
CA LYS A 427 -1.19 8.08 33.93
C LYS A 427 -2.06 6.88 33.61
N ASP A 428 -3.17 7.08 32.91
CA ASP A 428 -4.12 6.02 32.59
C ASP A 428 -3.52 5.04 31.55
N TRP A 429 -2.82 5.57 30.54
CA TRP A 429 -2.07 4.75 29.60
C TRP A 429 -1.06 3.85 30.34
N LYS A 430 -0.25 4.42 31.25
CA LYS A 430 0.78 3.62 31.94
C LYS A 430 0.18 2.55 32.83
N ARG A 431 -0.94 2.85 33.53
CA ARG A 431 -1.66 1.86 34.33
C ARG A 431 -2.22 0.74 33.45
N ARG A 432 -2.84 1.08 32.33
CA ARG A 432 -3.47 0.13 31.42
C ARG A 432 -2.44 -0.75 30.69
N GLU A 433 -1.42 -0.14 30.10
CA GLU A 433 -0.48 -0.83 29.18
C GLU A 433 0.74 -1.41 29.91
N ARG A 434 1.12 -0.85 31.06
CA ARG A 434 2.31 -1.29 31.81
C ARG A 434 1.99 -1.90 33.19
N GLY A 435 0.74 -1.84 33.63
CA GLY A 435 0.34 -2.31 34.95
C GLY A 435 1.06 -1.60 36.12
N ALA A 436 1.52 -0.34 35.91
CA ALA A 436 2.37 0.37 36.85
C ALA A 436 1.88 1.81 37.06
N GLU A 437 2.07 2.32 38.28
CA GLU A 437 1.75 3.70 38.60
C GLU A 437 2.72 4.69 37.95
N TRP A 438 2.18 5.86 37.61
CA TRP A 438 2.96 6.97 37.06
C TRP A 438 3.89 7.55 38.13
N ARG A 439 5.15 7.73 37.77
CA ARG A 439 6.16 8.32 38.66
C ARG A 439 6.50 9.73 38.20
N ILE A 440 6.96 10.57 39.12
CA ILE A 440 7.36 11.94 38.83
C ILE A 440 8.48 12.01 37.76
N GLY A 441 9.37 11.04 37.74
CA GLY A 441 10.42 10.92 36.72
C GLY A 441 9.89 10.67 35.31
N ASP A 442 8.71 10.02 35.17
CA ASP A 442 8.07 9.83 33.88
C ASP A 442 7.62 11.18 33.28
N THR A 443 7.04 12.07 34.15
CA THR A 443 6.66 13.43 33.73
C THR A 443 7.88 14.22 33.28
N VAL A 444 8.97 14.14 34.03
CA VAL A 444 10.22 14.85 33.74
C VAL A 444 10.83 14.41 32.40
N ASN A 445 10.89 13.11 32.16
CA ASN A 445 11.37 12.57 30.88
C ASN A 445 10.43 12.94 29.72
N ALA A 446 9.11 12.79 29.92
CA ALA A 446 8.13 13.13 28.88
C ALA A 446 8.19 14.61 28.49
N SER A 447 8.49 15.53 29.44
CA SER A 447 8.52 16.97 29.17
C SER A 447 9.59 17.42 28.15
N ILE A 448 10.59 16.60 27.92
CA ILE A 448 11.65 16.82 26.94
C ILE A 448 11.58 15.81 25.78
N GLY A 449 10.41 15.19 25.57
CA GLY A 449 10.18 14.26 24.48
C GLY A 449 10.94 12.94 24.59
N GLN A 450 11.23 12.49 25.82
CA GLN A 450 11.89 11.22 26.10
C GLN A 450 10.99 10.28 26.92
N GLY A 451 11.53 9.14 27.30
CA GLY A 451 10.79 8.12 28.04
C GLY A 451 9.83 7.35 27.15
N TYR A 452 8.53 7.50 27.40
CA TYR A 452 7.50 6.77 26.63
C TYR A 452 6.94 7.55 25.44
N VAL A 453 7.34 8.81 25.25
CA VAL A 453 6.86 9.62 24.13
C VAL A 453 7.45 9.10 22.82
N LEU A 454 6.58 8.74 21.86
CA LEU A 454 6.97 8.26 20.55
C LEU A 454 6.13 8.94 19.47
N THR A 455 6.78 9.45 18.45
CA THR A 455 6.12 10.17 17.34
C THR A 455 6.74 9.75 16.00
N SER A 456 5.98 9.84 14.93
CA SER A 456 6.53 9.69 13.59
C SER A 456 7.07 11.04 13.08
N PRO A 457 7.99 11.06 12.11
CA PRO A 457 8.46 12.29 11.47
C PRO A 457 7.32 13.14 10.88
N LEU A 458 6.30 12.50 10.31
CA LEU A 458 5.11 13.21 9.82
C LEU A 458 4.37 13.91 10.96
N GLN A 459 4.16 13.24 12.11
CA GLN A 459 3.54 13.85 13.27
C GLN A 459 4.36 15.04 13.81
N GLN A 460 5.70 14.94 13.75
CA GLN A 460 6.56 16.06 14.13
C GLN A 460 6.35 17.28 13.22
N ALA A 461 6.25 17.07 11.90
CA ALA A 461 5.97 18.16 10.96
C ALA A 461 4.61 18.81 11.25
N VAL A 462 3.56 18.02 11.46
CA VAL A 462 2.21 18.50 11.80
C VAL A 462 2.23 19.25 13.14
N MET A 463 2.92 18.73 14.15
CA MET A 463 3.03 19.38 15.47
C MET A 463 3.72 20.73 15.39
N VAL A 464 4.83 20.81 14.63
CA VAL A 464 5.55 22.09 14.44
C VAL A 464 4.65 23.10 13.76
N GLU A 465 3.97 22.73 12.69
CA GLU A 465 3.02 23.58 11.98
C GLU A 465 1.93 24.10 12.91
N HIS A 466 1.25 23.23 13.63
CA HIS A 466 0.21 23.62 14.60
C HIS A 466 0.75 24.47 15.77
N SER A 467 1.98 24.24 16.22
CA SER A 467 2.55 24.96 17.35
C SER A 467 2.98 26.38 17.02
N THR A 468 3.27 26.66 15.75
CA THR A 468 3.71 27.99 15.30
C THR A 468 2.55 28.95 15.06
N ILE A 469 1.38 28.44 14.67
CA ILE A 469 0.18 29.25 14.42
C ILE A 469 -0.19 30.16 15.62
N PRO A 470 -0.31 29.67 16.88
CA PRO A 470 -0.62 30.51 18.02
C PRO A 470 0.47 31.53 18.36
N LEU A 471 1.74 31.12 18.27
CA LEU A 471 2.89 32.01 18.54
C LEU A 471 3.00 33.10 17.48
N TYR A 472 2.79 32.75 16.23
CA TYR A 472 2.79 33.68 15.10
C TYR A 472 1.65 34.70 15.21
N LEU A 473 0.43 34.25 15.50
CA LEU A 473 -0.73 35.13 15.71
C LEU A 473 -0.53 36.02 16.92
N THR A 474 0.01 35.50 18.03
CA THR A 474 0.29 36.29 19.22
C THR A 474 1.36 37.35 18.97
N ALA A 475 2.43 37.01 18.26
CA ALA A 475 3.46 37.93 17.83
C ALA A 475 2.91 38.99 16.87
N LEU A 476 2.13 38.57 15.86
CA LEU A 476 1.51 39.50 14.89
C LEU A 476 0.54 40.46 15.55
N PHE A 477 -0.30 40.02 16.48
CA PHE A 477 -1.21 40.87 17.25
C PHE A 477 -0.49 41.78 18.28
N SER A 478 0.70 41.35 18.76
CA SER A 478 1.52 42.18 19.67
C SER A 478 2.27 43.30 18.94
N ILE A 479 2.45 43.20 17.60
CA ILE A 479 3.11 44.22 16.77
C ILE A 479 2.12 45.26 16.25
N ALA A 480 0.95 45.41 16.86
CA ALA A 480 -0.14 46.28 16.40
C ALA A 480 0.24 47.79 16.18
N ASN A 481 1.49 48.19 16.41
CA ASN A 481 1.97 49.56 16.15
C ASN A 481 3.42 49.63 15.66
N GLY A 482 3.79 48.79 14.70
CA GLY A 482 4.96 49.32 14.15
C GLY A 482 6.08 48.82 13.57
N SER A 483 6.57 47.92 13.23
CA SER A 483 7.68 47.85 12.27
C SER A 483 7.56 46.62 11.37
N GLU A 484 7.38 46.87 10.09
CA GLU A 484 7.42 45.87 9.05
C GLU A 484 8.71 45.01 9.10
N VAL A 485 9.80 45.61 9.60
CA VAL A 485 11.08 44.95 9.82
C VAL A 485 11.00 43.92 10.95
N ALA A 486 10.31 44.21 12.06
CA ALA A 486 10.14 43.26 13.15
C ALA A 486 9.23 42.09 12.75
N ALA A 487 8.16 42.36 11.99
CA ALA A 487 7.29 41.33 11.44
C ALA A 487 8.03 40.44 10.43
N ALA A 488 8.83 41.02 9.53
CA ALA A 488 9.66 40.31 8.58
C ALA A 488 10.78 39.50 9.27
N THR A 489 11.37 40.03 10.35
CA THR A 489 12.40 39.33 11.13
C THR A 489 11.81 38.15 11.90
N ILE A 490 10.64 38.31 12.52
CA ILE A 490 9.94 37.21 13.19
C ILE A 490 9.51 36.14 12.16
N HIS A 491 9.04 36.57 11.01
CA HIS A 491 8.71 35.68 9.91
C HIS A 491 9.95 34.90 9.43
N SER A 492 11.10 35.54 9.29
CA SER A 492 12.37 34.92 8.90
C SER A 492 12.89 33.95 9.95
N VAL A 493 12.88 34.33 11.24
CA VAL A 493 13.34 33.44 12.34
C VAL A 493 12.41 32.23 12.50
N VAL A 494 11.10 32.45 12.42
CA VAL A 494 10.13 31.36 12.50
C VAL A 494 10.30 30.39 11.32
N ILE A 495 10.53 30.89 10.10
CA ILE A 495 10.80 30.05 8.94
C ILE A 495 12.13 29.30 9.09
N GLU A 496 13.19 29.93 9.60
CA GLU A 496 14.51 29.31 9.77
C GLU A 496 14.48 28.22 10.86
N GLU A 497 13.81 28.48 11.98
CA GLU A 497 13.56 27.50 13.06
C GLU A 497 12.62 26.39 12.60
N MET A 498 11.59 26.72 11.81
CA MET A 498 10.66 25.76 11.21
C MET A 498 11.35 24.89 10.16
N LEU A 499 12.26 25.43 9.35
CA LEU A 499 13.05 24.66 8.39
C LEU A 499 13.96 23.63 9.10
N HIS A 500 14.54 24.02 10.25
CA HIS A 500 15.34 23.09 11.07
C HIS A 500 14.50 22.03 11.79
N ALA A 501 13.26 22.35 12.16
CA ALA A 501 12.36 21.42 12.83
C ALA A 501 11.52 20.58 11.86
N ALA A 502 11.13 21.13 10.69
CA ALA A 502 10.40 20.41 9.63
C ALA A 502 11.30 19.45 8.85
N LEU A 503 12.60 19.70 8.81
CA LEU A 503 13.59 18.70 8.43
C LEU A 503 13.84 17.78 9.63
N ALA A 504 12.82 17.02 10.02
CA ALA A 504 12.97 15.97 11.03
C ALA A 504 13.87 14.88 10.46
N TYR A 505 15.17 15.11 10.53
CA TYR A 505 16.18 14.13 10.19
C TYR A 505 16.22 13.13 11.34
N VAL A 506 15.66 11.95 11.10
CA VAL A 506 15.70 10.84 12.05
C VAL A 506 16.68 9.82 11.53
N ARG A 507 17.76 9.65 12.26
CA ARG A 507 18.75 8.60 12.05
C ARG A 507 18.34 7.38 12.86
N ASP A 508 18.24 6.23 12.22
CA ASP A 508 18.06 4.92 12.87
C ASP A 508 19.44 4.50 13.41
N ASP A 509 19.83 5.00 14.57
CA ASP A 509 21.05 4.54 15.25
C ASP A 509 20.68 3.37 16.16
N ASP A 510 20.90 2.15 15.67
CA ASP A 510 21.00 0.94 16.50
C ASP A 510 22.34 0.90 17.26
N ASP A 511 23.17 1.95 17.18
CA ASP A 511 24.45 2.03 17.86
C ASP A 511 24.34 2.89 19.13
N ASP A 512 24.25 2.21 20.26
CA ASP A 512 24.18 2.77 21.62
C ASP A 512 25.44 3.59 22.03
N ASP A 513 26.43 3.72 21.15
CA ASP A 513 27.74 4.37 21.42
C ASP A 513 27.97 5.73 20.71
N ALA A 514 27.05 6.20 19.85
CA ALA A 514 27.19 7.49 19.17
C ALA A 514 26.55 8.65 19.96
N LYS A 515 26.67 8.67 21.29
CA LYS A 515 26.35 9.84 22.11
C LYS A 515 27.34 10.96 21.78
N HIS A 516 26.80 12.06 21.17
CA HIS A 516 27.43 13.37 21.05
C HIS A 516 28.53 13.55 19.98
N ARG A 517 28.16 13.59 18.71
CA ARG A 517 28.91 14.43 17.76
C ARG A 517 28.06 15.63 17.36
N PRO A 518 28.48 16.88 17.67
CA PRO A 518 27.81 18.07 17.14
C PRO A 518 28.00 18.12 15.64
N LEU A 519 26.90 18.44 14.92
CA LEU A 519 26.93 18.74 13.49
C LEU A 519 27.99 19.82 13.24
N ARG A 520 29.07 19.48 12.54
CA ARG A 520 30.07 20.44 12.10
C ARG A 520 29.55 21.23 10.92
N GLY A 521 29.29 22.50 11.18
CA GLY A 521 29.53 23.61 10.28
C GLY A 521 28.71 23.67 9.00
N SER A 522 27.57 24.37 9.05
CA SER A 522 27.07 25.06 7.88
C SER A 522 28.13 26.05 7.38
N ARG A 523 28.76 25.76 6.25
CA ARG A 523 29.41 26.82 5.45
C ARG A 523 28.29 27.60 4.77
N SER A 524 28.17 28.87 5.12
CA SER A 524 27.39 29.85 4.41
C SER A 524 27.74 29.81 2.91
N ILE A 525 26.72 29.62 2.09
CA ILE A 525 26.80 29.89 0.65
C ILE A 525 26.20 31.28 0.49
N ALA A 526 27.04 32.21 0.06
CA ALA A 526 26.66 33.53 -0.40
C ALA A 526 25.84 33.45 -1.69
#